data_1792ed06f82869c2f50e414a6cdfd83a
#
_entry.id   1792ed06f82869c2f50e414a6cdfd83a
#
_cell.length_a   1.000
_cell.length_b   1.000
_cell.length_c   1.000
_cell.angle_alpha   90.00
_cell.angle_beta   90.00
_cell.angle_gamma   90.00
#
_symmetry.space_group_name_H-M   'P 1'
#
loop_
_entity.id
_entity.type
_entity.pdbx_description
1 polymer ?
#
loop_
_entity_poly.entity_id
_entity_poly.type
_entity_poly.pdbx_seq_one_letter_code
_entity_poly.pdbx_strand_id
1 'polypeptide(L)'
;MIYDLIILGGGPAGVSASVYAARKKLKTLFITSEFGGQSTVSEKIYNWIGSPEIGGMELADNFKKHVTANVGEDLEMKEGSKAILVSKKDDNFIVKTDRNEGYEGKTILISTGSGRRKINAKNADTLEHKGITYCASCDGPLFSGADVAVIGSGNAGFESAAQLLAYCNSVTLVNRSENFRADEVTIQKVLSHPKMKVIKN
;
A
#
# COMPACT_ATOMS: atom_id res chain seq x y z
N MET A 1 -4.73 18.19 25.52
CA MET A 1 -5.73 18.44 24.46
C MET A 1 -6.22 17.08 23.96
N ILE A 2 -7.54 16.89 23.83
CA ILE A 2 -8.11 15.63 23.32
C ILE A 2 -8.66 15.92 21.91
N TYR A 3 -8.26 15.11 20.93
CA TYR A 3 -8.76 15.18 19.55
C TYR A 3 -10.04 14.35 19.40
N ASP A 4 -10.94 14.76 18.52
CA ASP A 4 -12.09 13.92 18.16
C ASP A 4 -11.62 12.73 17.33
N LEU A 5 -10.62 12.95 16.45
CA LEU A 5 -10.07 11.94 15.57
C LEU A 5 -8.53 12.07 15.47
N ILE A 6 -7.82 10.94 15.58
CA ILE A 6 -6.40 10.86 15.21
C ILE A 6 -6.28 9.95 13.98
N ILE A 7 -5.67 10.47 12.91
CA ILE A 7 -5.47 9.73 11.66
C ILE A 7 -3.98 9.36 11.54
N LEU A 8 -3.70 8.08 11.32
CA LEU A 8 -2.34 7.54 11.21
C LEU A 8 -2.06 7.06 9.80
N GLY A 9 -1.15 7.76 9.10
CA GLY A 9 -0.65 7.38 7.78
C GLY A 9 -1.04 8.34 6.65
N GLY A 10 -0.03 8.72 5.83
CA GLY A 10 -0.10 9.72 4.77
C GLY A 10 -0.36 9.17 3.36
N GLY A 11 -0.85 7.95 3.25
CA GLY A 11 -1.31 7.38 1.99
C GLY A 11 -2.68 7.93 1.56
N PRO A 12 -3.21 7.48 0.41
CA PRO A 12 -4.49 7.96 -0.14
C PRO A 12 -5.65 7.94 0.86
N ALA A 13 -5.75 6.88 1.66
CA ALA A 13 -6.84 6.71 2.64
C ALA A 13 -6.76 7.75 3.76
N GLY A 14 -5.57 7.96 4.36
CA GLY A 14 -5.39 8.91 5.45
C GLY A 14 -5.55 10.36 4.98
N VAL A 15 -5.02 10.68 3.81
CA VAL A 15 -5.19 12.00 3.18
C VAL A 15 -6.66 12.29 2.91
N SER A 16 -7.38 11.37 2.30
CA SER A 16 -8.82 11.53 2.05
C SER A 16 -9.58 11.76 3.35
N ALA A 17 -9.31 10.93 4.37
CA ALA A 17 -9.95 11.06 5.67
C ALA A 17 -9.66 12.41 6.34
N SER A 18 -8.40 12.89 6.30
CA SER A 18 -8.01 14.15 6.94
C SER A 18 -8.70 15.37 6.30
N VAL A 19 -8.80 15.40 4.97
CA VAL A 19 -9.51 16.46 4.25
C VAL A 19 -10.99 16.48 4.62
N TYR A 20 -11.64 15.30 4.66
CA TYR A 20 -13.05 15.23 5.04
C TYR A 20 -13.30 15.55 6.51
N ALA A 21 -12.42 15.13 7.41
CA ALA A 21 -12.51 15.44 8.84
C ALA A 21 -12.43 16.95 9.07
N ALA A 22 -11.45 17.64 8.44
CA ALA A 22 -11.34 19.10 8.50
C ALA A 22 -12.61 19.79 7.98
N ARG A 23 -13.12 19.37 6.82
CA ARG A 23 -14.39 19.91 6.24
C ARG A 23 -15.60 19.67 7.12
N LYS A 24 -15.59 18.64 7.96
CA LYS A 24 -16.64 18.36 8.97
C LYS A 24 -16.38 19.04 10.31
N LYS A 25 -15.29 19.82 10.42
CA LYS A 25 -14.91 20.53 11.65
C LYS A 25 -14.67 19.60 12.84
N LEU A 26 -14.18 18.40 12.57
CA LEU A 26 -13.72 17.50 13.60
C LEU A 26 -12.32 17.95 14.04
N LYS A 27 -12.10 18.09 15.33
CA LYS A 27 -10.78 18.39 15.89
C LYS A 27 -9.86 17.20 15.66
N THR A 28 -9.06 17.29 14.59
CA THR A 28 -8.34 16.16 14.03
C THR A 28 -6.82 16.35 14.15
N LEU A 29 -6.11 15.30 14.55
CA LEU A 29 -4.66 15.20 14.42
C LEU A 29 -4.32 14.19 13.31
N PHE A 30 -3.56 14.64 12.32
CA PHE A 30 -3.06 13.80 11.24
C PHE A 30 -1.56 13.57 11.43
N ILE A 31 -1.14 12.30 11.60
CA ILE A 31 0.24 11.90 11.84
C ILE A 31 0.74 11.06 10.68
N THR A 32 1.83 11.47 10.06
CA THR A 32 2.47 10.71 8.99
C THR A 32 3.99 10.88 8.98
N SER A 33 4.71 9.81 8.66
CA SER A 33 6.15 9.88 8.39
C SER A 33 6.44 10.52 7.04
N GLU A 34 5.60 10.23 6.04
CA GLU A 34 5.73 10.69 4.66
C GLU A 34 4.38 10.66 3.96
N PHE A 35 4.26 11.39 2.86
CA PHE A 35 3.07 11.36 2.02
C PHE A 35 3.19 10.34 0.88
N GLY A 36 2.03 9.88 0.36
CA GLY A 36 1.93 9.02 -0.81
C GLY A 36 1.89 7.53 -0.49
N GLY A 37 2.53 7.08 0.59
CA GLY A 37 2.56 5.65 0.94
C GLY A 37 3.08 4.79 -0.21
N GLN A 38 2.40 3.69 -0.54
CA GLN A 38 2.81 2.79 -1.64
C GLN A 38 2.73 3.42 -3.05
N SER A 39 2.11 4.58 -3.22
CA SER A 39 2.07 5.25 -4.52
C SER A 39 3.43 5.77 -4.95
N THR A 40 4.29 6.15 -3.99
CA THR A 40 5.61 6.77 -4.27
C THR A 40 6.58 5.86 -5.03
N VAL A 41 6.38 4.54 -4.95
CA VAL A 41 7.24 3.56 -5.63
C VAL A 41 6.91 3.39 -7.12
N SER A 42 5.80 3.93 -7.58
CA SER A 42 5.38 3.82 -8.98
C SER A 42 5.88 5.01 -9.78
N GLU A 43 6.65 4.75 -10.84
CA GLU A 43 7.08 5.79 -11.79
C GLU A 43 5.86 6.43 -12.47
N LYS A 44 4.88 5.59 -12.86
CA LYS A 44 3.62 5.98 -13.49
C LYS A 44 2.45 5.19 -12.93
N ILE A 45 1.36 5.88 -12.66
CA ILE A 45 0.10 5.35 -12.14
C ILE A 45 -1.00 5.67 -13.15
N TYR A 46 -1.71 4.65 -13.65
CA TYR A 46 -2.74 4.77 -14.68
C TYR A 46 -4.16 4.53 -14.14
N ASN A 47 -4.29 4.11 -12.89
CA ASN A 47 -5.54 3.74 -12.24
C ASN A 47 -5.96 4.71 -11.13
N TRP A 48 -5.38 5.90 -11.07
CA TRP A 48 -5.81 6.95 -10.17
C TRP A 48 -6.96 7.73 -10.79
N ILE A 49 -8.16 7.64 -10.20
CA ILE A 49 -9.35 8.29 -10.73
C ILE A 49 -9.18 9.80 -10.76
N GLY A 50 -9.45 10.41 -11.91
CA GLY A 50 -9.27 11.84 -12.15
C GLY A 50 -7.94 12.22 -12.81
N SER A 51 -7.00 11.25 -12.96
CA SER A 51 -5.73 11.44 -13.67
C SER A 51 -5.46 10.22 -14.55
N PRO A 52 -5.53 10.36 -15.89
CA PRO A 52 -5.25 9.24 -16.80
C PRO A 52 -3.84 8.65 -16.65
N GLU A 53 -2.88 9.51 -16.30
CA GLU A 53 -1.50 9.15 -15.95
C GLU A 53 -0.99 10.16 -14.92
N ILE A 54 -0.30 9.69 -13.87
CA ILE A 54 0.35 10.53 -12.87
C ILE A 54 1.56 9.80 -12.28
N GLY A 55 2.65 10.51 -12.03
CA GLY A 55 3.80 9.97 -11.29
C GLY A 55 3.47 9.78 -9.80
N GLY A 56 4.00 8.73 -9.18
CA GLY A 56 3.72 8.45 -7.77
C GLY A 56 4.21 9.54 -6.82
N MET A 57 5.35 10.15 -7.11
CA MET A 57 5.86 11.29 -6.33
C MET A 57 5.00 12.54 -6.55
N GLU A 58 4.56 12.80 -7.78
CA GLU A 58 3.65 13.91 -8.08
C GLU A 58 2.30 13.74 -7.34
N LEU A 59 1.78 12.51 -7.30
CA LEU A 59 0.57 12.19 -6.54
C LEU A 59 0.77 12.45 -5.04
N ALA A 60 1.92 12.06 -4.49
CA ALA A 60 2.27 12.31 -3.09
C ALA A 60 2.34 13.81 -2.77
N ASP A 61 2.93 14.61 -3.66
CA ASP A 61 2.98 16.07 -3.55
C ASP A 61 1.59 16.69 -3.60
N ASN A 62 0.70 16.19 -4.46
CA ASN A 62 -0.68 16.62 -4.54
C ASN A 62 -1.45 16.30 -3.25
N PHE A 63 -1.22 15.14 -2.65
CA PHE A 63 -1.76 14.79 -1.33
C PHE A 63 -1.31 15.76 -0.26
N LYS A 64 0.00 16.03 -0.18
CA LYS A 64 0.57 16.97 0.78
C LYS A 64 -0.04 18.37 0.62
N LYS A 65 -0.09 18.90 -0.59
CA LYS A 65 -0.71 20.20 -0.89
C LYS A 65 -2.15 20.25 -0.43
N HIS A 66 -2.93 19.20 -0.70
CA HIS A 66 -4.35 19.16 -0.35
C HIS A 66 -4.56 19.12 1.18
N VAL A 67 -3.80 18.32 1.92
CA VAL A 67 -3.86 18.32 3.40
C VAL A 67 -3.44 19.68 3.94
N THR A 68 -2.31 20.21 3.50
CA THR A 68 -1.77 21.50 3.96
C THR A 68 -2.78 22.64 3.78
N ALA A 69 -3.52 22.65 2.68
CA ALA A 69 -4.57 23.65 2.42
C ALA A 69 -5.75 23.57 3.41
N ASN A 70 -5.89 22.47 4.16
CA ASN A 70 -6.94 22.27 5.16
C ASN A 70 -6.40 22.34 6.62
N VAL A 71 -5.09 22.53 6.81
CA VAL A 71 -4.50 22.74 8.15
C VAL A 71 -5.00 24.05 8.74
N GLY A 72 -5.43 24.02 10.00
CA GLY A 72 -5.99 25.18 10.70
C GLY A 72 -6.52 24.79 12.07
N GLU A 73 -7.60 25.44 12.50
CA GLU A 73 -8.19 25.22 13.82
C GLU A 73 -8.69 23.77 14.03
N ASP A 74 -9.22 23.14 12.98
CA ASP A 74 -9.84 21.82 13.04
C ASP A 74 -8.87 20.68 12.64
N LEU A 75 -7.77 20.98 11.93
CA LEU A 75 -6.79 19.98 11.48
C LEU A 75 -5.37 20.39 11.85
N GLU A 76 -4.76 19.65 12.75
CA GLU A 76 -3.32 19.70 13.04
C GLU A 76 -2.59 18.58 12.28
N MET A 77 -1.43 18.88 11.71
CA MET A 77 -0.61 17.93 10.97
C MET A 77 0.76 17.75 11.64
N LYS A 78 1.15 16.50 11.83
CA LYS A 78 2.50 16.08 12.29
C LYS A 78 3.16 15.26 11.17
N GLU A 79 3.90 15.94 10.32
CA GLU A 79 4.71 15.32 9.27
C GLU A 79 6.08 14.89 9.80
N GLY A 80 6.65 13.83 9.24
CA GLY A 80 7.93 13.26 9.64
C GLY A 80 7.88 12.58 11.00
N SER A 81 6.70 12.17 11.47
CA SER A 81 6.49 11.45 12.72
C SER A 81 5.71 10.16 12.46
N LYS A 82 6.11 9.08 13.10
CA LYS A 82 5.49 7.76 12.94
C LYS A 82 4.84 7.33 14.25
N ALA A 83 3.57 6.95 14.20
CA ALA A 83 2.92 6.30 15.33
C ALA A 83 3.55 4.92 15.57
N ILE A 84 4.02 4.66 16.79
CA ILE A 84 4.67 3.39 17.17
C ILE A 84 3.85 2.58 18.15
N LEU A 85 2.91 3.22 18.85
CA LEU A 85 2.04 2.56 19.83
C LEU A 85 0.67 3.24 19.83
N VAL A 86 -0.37 2.42 19.85
CA VAL A 86 -1.73 2.81 20.15
C VAL A 86 -2.21 2.00 21.33
N SER A 87 -2.70 2.66 22.38
CA SER A 87 -3.25 2.00 23.56
C SER A 87 -4.59 2.63 23.95
N LYS A 88 -5.48 1.85 24.55
CA LYS A 88 -6.72 2.34 25.11
C LYS A 88 -6.45 2.92 26.52
N LYS A 89 -7.07 4.05 26.83
CA LYS A 89 -7.07 4.66 28.15
C LYS A 89 -8.48 5.18 28.45
N ASP A 90 -9.16 4.50 29.34
CA ASP A 90 -10.59 4.74 29.63
C ASP A 90 -11.43 4.67 28.35
N ASP A 91 -12.16 5.73 28.02
CA ASP A 91 -12.96 5.85 26.79
C ASP A 91 -12.17 6.41 25.61
N ASN A 92 -10.91 6.80 25.81
CA ASN A 92 -10.05 7.42 24.81
C ASN A 92 -8.91 6.46 24.37
N PHE A 93 -8.14 6.92 23.40
CA PHE A 93 -6.94 6.26 22.91
C PHE A 93 -5.73 7.17 23.07
N ILE A 94 -4.60 6.57 23.41
CA ILE A 94 -3.29 7.24 23.43
C ILE A 94 -2.47 6.74 22.25
N VAL A 95 -1.95 7.67 21.47
CA VAL A 95 -0.98 7.42 20.41
C VAL A 95 0.38 7.90 20.85
N LYS A 96 1.42 7.07 20.77
CA LYS A 96 2.81 7.47 20.95
C LYS A 96 3.55 7.44 19.62
N THR A 97 4.44 8.41 19.42
CA THR A 97 5.24 8.53 18.21
C THR A 97 6.70 8.18 18.45
N ASP A 98 7.44 7.93 17.39
CA ASP A 98 8.89 7.72 17.38
C ASP A 98 9.69 8.94 17.85
N ARG A 99 9.05 10.11 17.98
CA ARG A 99 9.61 11.33 18.53
C ARG A 99 9.33 11.52 20.03
N ASN A 100 8.89 10.46 20.73
CA ASN A 100 8.48 10.49 22.14
C ASN A 100 7.32 11.43 22.45
N GLU A 101 6.52 11.79 21.48
CA GLU A 101 5.31 12.59 21.68
C GLU A 101 4.12 11.67 21.98
N GLY A 102 3.18 12.18 22.80
CA GLY A 102 1.95 11.46 23.17
C GLY A 102 0.72 12.29 22.87
N TYR A 103 -0.28 11.69 22.22
CA TYR A 103 -1.51 12.35 21.84
C TYR A 103 -2.72 11.54 22.31
N GLU A 104 -3.79 12.22 22.73
CA GLU A 104 -5.02 11.60 23.20
C GLU A 104 -6.16 11.93 22.24
N GLY A 105 -6.93 10.93 21.82
CA GLY A 105 -8.06 11.08 20.93
C GLY A 105 -9.22 10.16 21.28
N LYS A 106 -10.43 10.61 20.99
CA LYS A 106 -11.67 9.84 21.20
C LYS A 106 -11.76 8.67 20.21
N THR A 107 -11.30 8.88 18.98
CA THR A 107 -11.32 7.88 17.91
C THR A 107 -9.98 7.86 17.15
N ILE A 108 -9.62 6.71 16.58
CA ILE A 108 -8.42 6.55 15.77
C ILE A 108 -8.79 5.92 14.43
N LEU A 109 -8.29 6.50 13.35
CA LEU A 109 -8.27 5.91 12.02
C LEU A 109 -6.87 5.40 11.69
N ILE A 110 -6.73 4.09 11.56
CA ILE A 110 -5.47 3.44 11.19
C ILE A 110 -5.46 3.25 9.67
N SER A 111 -4.67 4.05 8.97
CA SER A 111 -4.48 4.02 7.51
C SER A 111 -3.00 3.89 7.14
N THR A 112 -2.26 3.12 7.94
CA THR A 112 -0.81 2.92 7.79
C THR A 112 -0.41 2.08 6.59
N GLY A 113 -1.38 1.50 5.90
CA GLY A 113 -1.14 0.67 4.73
C GLY A 113 -0.44 -0.64 5.08
N SER A 114 0.28 -1.17 4.11
CA SER A 114 1.09 -2.38 4.26
C SER A 114 2.47 -2.19 3.65
N GLY A 115 3.49 -2.76 4.28
CA GLY A 115 4.82 -2.88 3.69
C GLY A 115 4.93 -4.21 2.93
N ARG A 116 5.59 -4.20 1.78
CA ARG A 116 5.88 -5.41 1.02
C ARG A 116 7.26 -5.93 1.39
N ARG A 117 7.39 -7.25 1.50
CA ARG A 117 8.71 -7.87 1.65
C ARG A 117 9.41 -7.84 0.30
N LYS A 118 10.56 -7.17 0.25
CA LYS A 118 11.41 -7.20 -0.93
C LYS A 118 11.97 -8.61 -1.15
N ILE A 119 12.14 -8.97 -2.43
CA ILE A 119 12.80 -10.21 -2.79
C ILE A 119 14.28 -10.12 -2.45
N ASN A 120 14.80 -11.13 -1.76
CA ASN A 120 16.23 -11.25 -1.48
C ASN A 120 16.89 -12.08 -2.59
N ALA A 121 17.12 -11.46 -3.74
CA ALA A 121 17.78 -12.07 -4.89
C ALA A 121 18.95 -11.21 -5.36
N LYS A 122 19.93 -11.83 -6.01
CA LYS A 122 21.08 -11.12 -6.58
C LYS A 122 20.58 -10.06 -7.57
N ASN A 123 21.09 -8.83 -7.46
CA ASN A 123 20.73 -7.68 -8.28
C ASN A 123 19.26 -7.21 -8.17
N ALA A 124 18.50 -7.66 -7.17
CA ALA A 124 17.11 -7.26 -7.02
C ALA A 124 16.94 -5.73 -6.89
N ASP A 125 17.83 -5.08 -6.14
CA ASP A 125 17.78 -3.62 -5.95
C ASP A 125 17.94 -2.83 -7.27
N THR A 126 18.71 -3.34 -8.22
CA THR A 126 18.94 -2.68 -9.53
C THR A 126 17.78 -2.89 -10.50
N LEU A 127 16.97 -3.93 -10.26
CA LEU A 127 15.83 -4.32 -11.10
C LEU A 127 14.49 -3.91 -10.49
N GLU A 128 14.49 -3.32 -9.31
CA GLU A 128 13.27 -2.81 -8.67
C GLU A 128 12.65 -1.74 -9.58
N HIS A 129 11.37 -1.90 -9.93
CA HIS A 129 10.63 -1.11 -10.92
C HIS A 129 11.14 -1.18 -12.38
N LYS A 130 12.15 -2.04 -12.64
CA LYS A 130 12.72 -2.29 -13.99
C LYS A 130 12.60 -3.76 -14.39
N GLY A 131 11.54 -4.44 -13.95
CA GLY A 131 11.29 -5.86 -14.16
C GLY A 131 10.84 -6.58 -12.90
N ILE A 132 11.12 -6.05 -11.70
CA ILE A 132 10.58 -6.53 -10.44
C ILE A 132 9.46 -5.58 -10.00
N THR A 133 8.27 -6.14 -9.80
CA THR A 133 7.13 -5.42 -9.23
C THR A 133 6.46 -6.23 -8.14
N TYR A 134 5.67 -5.55 -7.30
CA TYR A 134 4.94 -6.15 -6.20
C TYR A 134 3.42 -5.96 -6.32
N CYS A 135 2.93 -5.47 -7.46
CA CYS A 135 1.51 -5.21 -7.70
C CYS A 135 1.10 -5.68 -9.10
N ALA A 136 0.59 -6.90 -9.21
CA ALA A 136 0.10 -7.41 -10.49
C ALA A 136 -1.06 -6.58 -11.06
N SER A 137 -1.95 -6.06 -10.21
CA SER A 137 -3.07 -5.22 -10.64
C SER A 137 -2.64 -3.84 -11.17
N CYS A 138 -1.51 -3.30 -10.64
CA CYS A 138 -1.00 -2.00 -11.05
C CYS A 138 -0.18 -2.11 -12.34
N ASP A 139 0.73 -3.09 -12.37
CA ASP A 139 1.82 -3.16 -13.35
C ASP A 139 1.67 -4.33 -14.32
N GLY A 140 0.71 -5.25 -14.09
CA GLY A 140 0.51 -6.43 -14.94
C GLY A 140 0.42 -6.13 -16.44
N PRO A 141 -0.32 -5.11 -16.88
CA PRO A 141 -0.39 -4.74 -18.30
C PRO A 141 0.95 -4.34 -18.92
N LEU A 142 1.91 -3.83 -18.13
CA LEU A 142 3.26 -3.47 -18.60
C LEU A 142 4.09 -4.70 -19.02
N PHE A 143 3.72 -5.89 -18.54
CA PHE A 143 4.36 -7.16 -18.88
C PHE A 143 3.64 -7.91 -20.00
N SER A 144 2.80 -7.23 -20.78
CA SER A 144 2.09 -7.85 -21.88
C SER A 144 3.05 -8.51 -22.88
N GLY A 145 2.79 -9.80 -23.20
CA GLY A 145 3.63 -10.60 -24.08
C GLY A 145 4.97 -11.07 -23.48
N ALA A 146 5.27 -10.74 -22.23
CA ALA A 146 6.48 -11.20 -21.57
C ALA A 146 6.29 -12.59 -20.93
N ASP A 147 7.43 -13.27 -20.67
CA ASP A 147 7.49 -14.43 -19.79
C ASP A 147 7.80 -13.93 -18.37
N VAL A 148 6.94 -14.24 -17.41
CA VAL A 148 7.03 -13.69 -16.05
C VAL A 148 7.14 -14.78 -14.98
N ALA A 149 7.75 -14.44 -13.85
CA ALA A 149 7.79 -15.27 -12.67
C ALA A 149 7.03 -14.61 -11.51
N VAL A 150 6.23 -15.39 -10.80
CA VAL A 150 5.56 -14.99 -9.56
C VAL A 150 6.20 -15.73 -8.40
N ILE A 151 6.74 -14.98 -7.43
CA ILE A 151 7.44 -15.54 -6.27
C ILE A 151 6.49 -15.64 -5.08
N GLY A 152 6.20 -16.86 -4.68
CA GLY A 152 5.31 -17.19 -3.57
C GLY A 152 3.98 -17.79 -4.02
N SER A 153 3.46 -18.71 -3.22
CA SER A 153 2.29 -19.55 -3.53
C SER A 153 1.18 -19.47 -2.46
N GLY A 154 1.06 -18.35 -1.79
CA GLY A 154 -0.13 -17.99 -1.01
C GLY A 154 -1.22 -17.40 -1.91
N ASN A 155 -2.36 -17.01 -1.33
CA ASN A 155 -3.48 -16.41 -2.07
C ASN A 155 -3.02 -15.26 -2.98
N ALA A 156 -2.26 -14.29 -2.45
CA ALA A 156 -1.75 -13.17 -3.24
C ALA A 156 -0.87 -13.59 -4.43
N GLY A 157 -0.07 -14.65 -4.30
CA GLY A 157 0.74 -15.19 -5.40
C GLY A 157 -0.12 -15.82 -6.49
N PHE A 158 -1.11 -16.63 -6.13
CA PHE A 158 -2.04 -17.23 -7.08
C PHE A 158 -2.97 -16.20 -7.75
N GLU A 159 -3.45 -15.20 -6.99
CA GLU A 159 -4.22 -14.09 -7.55
C GLU A 159 -3.40 -13.25 -8.54
N SER A 160 -2.13 -12.97 -8.19
CA SER A 160 -1.19 -12.29 -9.11
C SER A 160 -0.95 -13.11 -10.37
N ALA A 161 -0.73 -14.43 -10.24
CA ALA A 161 -0.57 -15.31 -11.38
C ALA A 161 -1.82 -15.33 -12.27
N ALA A 162 -3.01 -15.43 -11.67
CA ALA A 162 -4.28 -15.39 -12.41
C ALA A 162 -4.44 -14.11 -13.24
N GLN A 163 -4.08 -12.96 -12.65
CA GLN A 163 -4.13 -11.67 -13.36
C GLN A 163 -3.13 -11.62 -14.52
N LEU A 164 -1.88 -12.04 -14.30
CA LEU A 164 -0.82 -12.01 -15.29
C LEU A 164 -1.06 -12.96 -16.47
N LEU A 165 -1.79 -14.06 -16.27
CA LEU A 165 -2.18 -14.98 -17.35
C LEU A 165 -3.02 -14.31 -18.44
N ALA A 166 -3.70 -13.19 -18.14
CA ALA A 166 -4.45 -12.41 -19.13
C ALA A 166 -3.55 -11.59 -20.07
N TYR A 167 -2.35 -11.24 -19.62
CA TYR A 167 -1.45 -10.32 -20.36
C TYR A 167 -0.21 -11.02 -20.89
N CYS A 168 0.37 -11.93 -20.10
CA CYS A 168 1.69 -12.48 -20.33
C CYS A 168 1.69 -13.66 -21.30
N ASN A 169 2.84 -13.92 -21.90
CA ASN A 169 3.06 -15.07 -22.76
C ASN A 169 3.12 -16.38 -21.93
N SER A 170 3.83 -16.36 -20.83
CA SER A 170 3.81 -17.43 -19.81
C SER A 170 3.96 -16.88 -18.40
N VAL A 171 3.44 -17.63 -17.40
CA VAL A 171 3.56 -17.30 -15.99
C VAL A 171 4.17 -18.49 -15.24
N THR A 172 5.30 -18.29 -14.58
CA THR A 172 5.96 -19.31 -13.77
C THR A 172 5.79 -18.99 -12.29
N LEU A 173 5.05 -19.82 -11.55
CA LEU A 173 4.92 -19.71 -10.10
C LEU A 173 6.11 -20.42 -9.43
N VAL A 174 6.87 -19.69 -8.63
CA VAL A 174 7.99 -20.23 -7.88
C VAL A 174 7.58 -20.42 -6.41
N ASN A 175 7.57 -21.66 -5.95
CA ASN A 175 7.24 -22.03 -4.59
C ASN A 175 8.46 -22.66 -3.89
N ARG A 176 8.76 -22.20 -2.67
CA ARG A 176 9.86 -22.72 -1.85
C ARG A 176 9.52 -24.01 -1.08
N SER A 177 8.37 -24.56 -1.28
CA SER A 177 7.89 -25.79 -0.60
C SER A 177 7.07 -26.66 -1.53
N GLU A 178 6.90 -27.94 -1.21
CA GLU A 178 6.07 -28.86 -2.00
C GLU A 178 4.60 -28.44 -2.05
N ASN A 179 4.08 -27.93 -0.93
CA ASN A 179 2.66 -27.59 -0.79
C ASN A 179 2.38 -26.10 -1.05
N PHE A 180 1.29 -25.83 -1.72
CA PHE A 180 0.76 -24.48 -1.87
C PHE A 180 -0.04 -24.08 -0.63
N ARG A 181 -0.14 -22.74 -0.40
CA ARG A 181 -0.84 -22.18 0.76
C ARG A 181 -2.02 -21.29 0.37
N ALA A 182 -2.49 -21.40 -0.87
CA ALA A 182 -3.63 -20.67 -1.36
C ALA A 182 -4.92 -21.52 -1.24
N ASP A 183 -6.04 -20.89 -1.48
CA ASP A 183 -7.34 -21.52 -1.62
C ASP A 183 -7.35 -22.56 -2.74
N GLU A 184 -7.90 -23.74 -2.49
CA GLU A 184 -7.82 -24.89 -3.39
C GLU A 184 -8.51 -24.65 -4.75
N VAL A 185 -9.64 -23.95 -4.74
CA VAL A 185 -10.36 -23.61 -5.97
C VAL A 185 -9.51 -22.70 -6.88
N THR A 186 -8.83 -21.72 -6.26
CA THR A 186 -7.91 -20.81 -6.97
C THR A 186 -6.70 -21.57 -7.51
N ILE A 187 -6.11 -22.47 -6.72
CA ILE A 187 -4.99 -23.32 -7.14
C ILE A 187 -5.36 -24.10 -8.38
N GLN A 188 -6.46 -24.86 -8.33
CA GLN A 188 -6.90 -25.70 -9.44
C GLN A 188 -7.15 -24.89 -10.71
N LYS A 189 -7.86 -23.77 -10.59
CA LYS A 189 -8.17 -22.88 -11.71
C LYS A 189 -6.91 -22.32 -12.37
N VAL A 190 -5.94 -21.86 -11.59
CA VAL A 190 -4.71 -21.23 -12.12
C VAL A 190 -3.80 -22.30 -12.73
N LEU A 191 -3.61 -23.44 -12.07
CA LEU A 191 -2.74 -24.51 -12.55
C LEU A 191 -3.27 -25.19 -13.81
N SER A 192 -4.57 -25.18 -14.06
CA SER A 192 -5.16 -25.73 -15.30
C SER A 192 -4.90 -24.87 -16.54
N HIS A 193 -4.39 -23.65 -16.38
CA HIS A 193 -4.18 -22.75 -17.50
C HIS A 193 -2.93 -23.15 -18.33
N PRO A 194 -3.00 -23.23 -19.69
CA PRO A 194 -1.92 -23.76 -20.52
C PRO A 194 -0.63 -22.94 -20.50
N LYS A 195 -0.71 -21.66 -20.16
CA LYS A 195 0.47 -20.77 -20.00
C LYS A 195 1.11 -20.85 -18.63
N MET A 196 0.54 -21.64 -17.70
CA MET A 196 1.03 -21.73 -16.33
C MET A 196 2.12 -22.77 -16.20
N LYS A 197 3.19 -22.40 -15.50
CA LYS A 197 4.30 -23.27 -15.11
C LYS A 197 4.53 -23.19 -13.61
N VAL A 198 5.08 -24.23 -13.00
CA VAL A 198 5.40 -24.26 -11.56
C VAL A 198 6.81 -24.76 -11.36
N ILE A 199 7.53 -24.07 -10.49
CA ILE A 199 8.82 -24.51 -9.93
C ILE A 199 8.63 -24.67 -8.44
N LYS A 200 8.92 -25.83 -7.91
CA LYS A 200 8.93 -26.15 -6.47
C LYS A 200 10.33 -26.50 -6.03
N ASN A 201 10.61 -26.28 -4.75
CA ASN A 201 11.85 -26.68 -4.11
C ASN A 201 11.57 -27.78 -3.10
#